data_3a1e32115fbe750f75bb659c076fa2f1
#
_entry.id   3a1e32115fbe750f75bb659c076fa2f1
#
_cell.length_a   1.000
_cell.length_b   1.000
_cell.length_c   1.000
_cell.angle_alpha   90.00
_cell.angle_beta   90.00
_cell.angle_gamma   90.00
#
_symmetry.space_group_name_H-M   'P 1'
#
loop_
_entity.id
_entity.type
_entity.pdbx_description
1 polymer ?
#
loop_
_entity_poly.entity_id
_entity_poly.type
_entity_poly.pdbx_seq_one_letter_code
_entity_poly.pdbx_strand_id
1 'polypeptide(L)'
;MQWHNAVAQGIVSIIEPLLPFVVACLLLGSLLLTLYFLSVKIIEGKLPNSLKLSLLPRHLVTGLAVGFGFFITIAFILYITGCYSAGTISFEPYIIKALAFYFLVACSEELVFRGILFRMLDTRWNYLIAMIISGLIFGLAHLPNPNATIWSAIAIAIEAGLLLGAAYKVSGTLWFPIGIHWAWNFTEGPLLGFNVSGTSDFGSLLNPTIRGAKIFTGGDFGPEASIITVILGLMLVALFTHKAFSKETISL
;
A
#
# COMPACT_ATOMS: atom_id res chain seq x y z
N MET A 1 -32.66 10.37 -29.25
CA MET A 1 -32.92 9.12 -28.50
C MET A 1 -31.94 8.00 -28.83
N GLN A 2 -31.57 7.73 -30.08
CA GLN A 2 -30.63 6.61 -30.42
C GLN A 2 -29.21 6.78 -29.86
N TRP A 3 -28.66 7.99 -29.80
CA TRP A 3 -27.30 8.26 -29.28
C TRP A 3 -27.17 7.99 -27.77
N HIS A 4 -28.20 8.34 -26.98
CA HIS A 4 -28.20 8.06 -25.54
C HIS A 4 -28.21 6.57 -25.24
N ASN A 5 -28.93 5.78 -26.07
CA ASN A 5 -28.97 4.33 -25.91
C ASN A 5 -27.63 3.67 -26.27
N ALA A 6 -26.94 4.15 -27.31
CA ALA A 6 -25.62 3.59 -27.71
C ALA A 6 -24.53 3.90 -26.66
N VAL A 7 -24.51 5.12 -26.11
CA VAL A 7 -23.60 5.49 -25.03
C VAL A 7 -23.90 4.70 -23.77
N ALA A 8 -25.17 4.57 -23.39
CA ALA A 8 -25.59 3.78 -22.23
C ALA A 8 -25.23 2.30 -22.38
N GLN A 9 -25.46 1.70 -23.56
CA GLN A 9 -25.06 0.32 -23.84
C GLN A 9 -23.54 0.13 -23.81
N GLY A 10 -22.77 1.09 -24.37
CA GLY A 10 -21.32 1.08 -24.29
C GLY A 10 -20.80 1.16 -22.84
N ILE A 11 -21.40 2.00 -22.00
CA ILE A 11 -21.05 2.08 -20.57
C ILE A 11 -21.40 0.77 -19.85
N VAL A 12 -22.57 0.21 -20.09
CA VAL A 12 -23.02 -1.05 -19.48
C VAL A 12 -22.07 -2.20 -19.84
N SER A 13 -21.69 -2.34 -21.12
CA SER A 13 -20.79 -3.41 -21.57
C SER A 13 -19.39 -3.33 -20.94
N ILE A 14 -18.95 -2.17 -20.51
CA ILE A 14 -17.69 -1.98 -19.79
C ILE A 14 -17.87 -2.28 -18.29
N ILE A 15 -18.95 -1.82 -17.67
CA ILE A 15 -19.17 -1.92 -16.22
C ILE A 15 -19.59 -3.33 -15.81
N GLU A 16 -20.44 -3.99 -16.60
CA GLU A 16 -21.03 -5.28 -16.26
C GLU A 16 -19.99 -6.37 -15.89
N PRO A 17 -18.87 -6.56 -16.63
CA PRO A 17 -17.85 -7.53 -16.27
C PRO A 17 -16.92 -7.06 -15.15
N LEU A 18 -16.92 -5.77 -14.78
CA LEU A 18 -16.08 -5.20 -13.74
C LEU A 18 -16.75 -5.25 -12.36
N LEU A 19 -18.08 -5.01 -12.34
CA LEU A 19 -18.85 -4.80 -11.12
C LEU A 19 -18.76 -5.98 -10.12
N PRO A 20 -18.92 -7.25 -10.53
CA PRO A 20 -18.84 -8.36 -9.57
C PRO A 20 -17.49 -8.46 -8.86
N PHE A 21 -16.40 -8.23 -9.60
CA PHE A 21 -15.05 -8.26 -9.04
C PHE A 21 -14.83 -7.11 -8.05
N VAL A 22 -15.21 -5.89 -8.43
CA VAL A 22 -15.08 -4.70 -7.57
C VAL A 22 -15.89 -4.87 -6.28
N VAL A 23 -17.15 -5.31 -6.43
CA VAL A 23 -18.04 -5.57 -5.27
C VAL A 23 -17.45 -6.66 -4.39
N ALA A 24 -16.94 -7.76 -4.94
CA ALA A 24 -16.32 -8.83 -4.17
C ALA A 24 -15.11 -8.32 -3.37
N CYS A 25 -14.20 -7.56 -3.99
CA CYS A 25 -13.03 -6.99 -3.29
C CYS A 25 -13.44 -6.06 -2.14
N LEU A 26 -14.41 -5.17 -2.38
CA LEU A 26 -14.89 -4.24 -1.35
C LEU A 26 -15.60 -4.97 -0.21
N LEU A 27 -16.43 -5.97 -0.52
CA LEU A 27 -17.11 -6.79 0.49
C LEU A 27 -16.12 -7.61 1.31
N LEU A 28 -15.13 -8.26 0.68
CA LEU A 28 -14.11 -9.03 1.38
C LEU A 28 -13.25 -8.13 2.28
N GLY A 29 -12.78 -6.99 1.78
CA GLY A 29 -12.03 -6.04 2.60
C GLY A 29 -12.83 -5.53 3.80
N SER A 30 -14.10 -5.18 3.59
CA SER A 30 -15.01 -4.77 4.66
C SER A 30 -15.30 -5.89 5.66
N LEU A 31 -15.45 -7.12 5.18
CA LEU A 31 -15.63 -8.30 6.02
C LEU A 31 -14.41 -8.56 6.90
N LEU A 32 -13.19 -8.50 6.35
CA LEU A 32 -11.95 -8.65 7.11
C LEU A 32 -11.83 -7.60 8.22
N LEU A 33 -12.10 -6.34 7.92
CA LEU A 33 -12.12 -5.26 8.91
C LEU A 33 -13.17 -5.50 10.00
N THR A 34 -14.35 -5.98 9.62
CA THR A 34 -15.44 -6.31 10.57
C THR A 34 -15.07 -7.48 11.45
N LEU A 35 -14.53 -8.56 10.89
CA LEU A 35 -14.07 -9.73 11.65
C LEU A 35 -12.97 -9.38 12.64
N TYR A 36 -12.00 -8.57 12.23
CA TYR A 36 -10.96 -8.05 13.13
C TYR A 36 -11.59 -7.22 14.26
N PHE A 37 -12.49 -6.28 13.93
CA PHE A 37 -13.19 -5.46 14.92
C PHE A 37 -13.93 -6.32 15.95
N LEU A 38 -14.70 -7.31 15.49
CA LEU A 38 -15.44 -8.22 16.35
C LEU A 38 -14.51 -9.10 17.20
N SER A 39 -13.43 -9.62 16.60
CA SER A 39 -12.44 -10.44 17.33
C SER A 39 -11.81 -9.66 18.48
N VAL A 40 -11.36 -8.43 18.24
CA VAL A 40 -10.80 -7.57 19.31
C VAL A 40 -11.84 -7.26 20.36
N LYS A 41 -13.07 -6.91 19.96
CA LYS A 41 -14.17 -6.64 20.91
C LYS A 41 -14.50 -7.84 21.79
N ILE A 42 -14.53 -9.05 21.22
CA ILE A 42 -14.87 -10.29 21.95
C ILE A 42 -13.71 -10.70 22.87
N ILE A 43 -12.47 -10.71 22.36
CA ILE A 43 -11.30 -11.21 23.11
C ILE A 43 -10.86 -10.23 24.18
N GLU A 44 -10.86 -8.92 23.88
CA GLU A 44 -10.34 -7.90 24.78
C GLU A 44 -11.43 -7.15 25.56
N GLY A 45 -12.71 -7.36 25.26
CA GLY A 45 -13.82 -6.65 25.89
C GLY A 45 -13.86 -5.14 25.58
N LYS A 46 -13.08 -4.67 24.62
CA LYS A 46 -12.90 -3.24 24.28
C LYS A 46 -13.11 -3.02 22.77
N LEU A 47 -13.54 -1.82 22.41
CA LEU A 47 -13.53 -1.41 21.01
C LEU A 47 -12.08 -1.17 20.54
N PRO A 48 -11.68 -1.68 19.36
CA PRO A 48 -10.33 -1.49 18.88
C PRO A 48 -10.07 -0.02 18.52
N ASN A 49 -9.19 0.64 19.26
CA ASN A 49 -8.75 2.00 18.92
C ASN A 49 -8.11 2.07 17.53
N SER A 50 -7.52 0.95 17.08
CA SER A 50 -6.93 0.81 15.75
C SER A 50 -7.92 1.01 14.60
N LEU A 51 -9.23 0.81 14.82
CA LEU A 51 -10.30 1.04 13.84
C LEU A 51 -11.28 2.15 14.26
N LYS A 52 -10.84 3.14 15.03
CA LYS A 52 -11.68 4.27 15.45
C LYS A 52 -12.24 5.03 14.26
N LEU A 53 -13.56 4.92 14.01
CA LEU A 53 -14.23 5.47 12.83
C LEU A 53 -14.18 7.00 12.76
N SER A 54 -14.15 7.70 13.89
CA SER A 54 -14.02 9.17 13.89
C SER A 54 -12.69 9.67 13.30
N LEU A 55 -11.65 8.82 13.24
CA LEU A 55 -10.35 9.14 12.66
C LEU A 55 -10.21 8.64 11.22
N LEU A 56 -11.15 7.80 10.73
CA LEU A 56 -11.09 7.22 9.40
C LEU A 56 -10.92 8.26 8.29
N PRO A 57 -11.78 9.30 8.14
CA PRO A 57 -11.65 10.20 7.01
C PRO A 57 -10.29 10.90 6.99
N ARG A 58 -9.84 11.40 8.13
CA ARG A 58 -8.57 12.12 8.24
C ARG A 58 -7.38 11.20 7.97
N HIS A 59 -7.31 10.04 8.64
CA HIS A 59 -6.16 9.15 8.55
C HIS A 59 -6.10 8.45 7.19
N LEU A 60 -7.23 8.04 6.64
CA LEU A 60 -7.26 7.42 5.31
C LEU A 60 -6.83 8.42 4.23
N VAL A 61 -7.41 9.63 4.20
CA VAL A 61 -7.06 10.65 3.20
C VAL A 61 -5.59 11.08 3.32
N THR A 62 -5.08 11.29 4.54
CA THR A 62 -3.66 11.62 4.72
C THR A 62 -2.75 10.45 4.34
N GLY A 63 -3.16 9.21 4.61
CA GLY A 63 -2.44 8.02 4.15
C GLY A 63 -2.39 7.92 2.63
N LEU A 64 -3.54 8.09 1.96
CA LEU A 64 -3.61 8.11 0.50
C LEU A 64 -2.68 9.19 -0.09
N ALA A 65 -2.69 10.39 0.49
CA ALA A 65 -1.82 11.48 0.03
C ALA A 65 -0.32 11.17 0.20
N VAL A 66 0.06 10.52 1.31
CA VAL A 66 1.45 10.10 1.56
C VAL A 66 1.87 9.00 0.59
N GLY A 67 1.08 7.94 0.41
CA GLY A 67 1.40 6.83 -0.50
C GLY A 67 1.50 7.29 -1.96
N PHE A 68 0.53 8.09 -2.41
CA PHE A 68 0.56 8.70 -3.74
C PHE A 68 1.79 9.58 -3.94
N GLY A 69 2.03 10.53 -3.02
CA GLY A 69 3.17 11.44 -3.08
C GLY A 69 4.51 10.73 -3.05
N PHE A 70 4.62 9.64 -2.30
CA PHE A 70 5.82 8.82 -2.22
C PHE A 70 6.18 8.23 -3.58
N PHE A 71 5.24 7.53 -4.24
CA PHE A 71 5.50 6.95 -5.55
C PHE A 71 5.63 7.96 -6.68
N ILE A 72 4.91 9.06 -6.65
CA ILE A 72 5.14 10.17 -7.58
C ILE A 72 6.57 10.72 -7.44
N THR A 73 7.08 10.83 -6.21
CA THR A 73 8.46 11.29 -5.97
C THR A 73 9.48 10.30 -6.54
N ILE A 74 9.29 9.00 -6.36
CA ILE A 74 10.15 7.96 -6.94
C ILE A 74 10.13 8.04 -8.46
N ALA A 75 8.95 8.06 -9.06
CA ALA A 75 8.80 8.16 -10.53
C ALA A 75 9.43 9.44 -11.08
N PHE A 76 9.29 10.56 -10.36
CA PHE A 76 9.93 11.82 -10.74
C PHE A 76 11.47 11.74 -10.70
N ILE A 77 12.04 11.12 -9.67
CA ILE A 77 13.49 10.90 -9.59
C ILE A 77 13.95 10.00 -10.74
N LEU A 78 13.24 8.90 -11.01
CA LEU A 78 13.55 8.01 -12.13
C LEU A 78 13.41 8.73 -13.49
N TYR A 79 12.45 9.64 -13.61
CA TYR A 79 12.26 10.45 -14.82
C TYR A 79 13.42 11.42 -15.06
N ILE A 80 13.83 12.20 -14.07
CA ILE A 80 14.94 13.17 -14.23
C ILE A 80 16.29 12.49 -14.40
N THR A 81 16.45 11.25 -13.92
CA THR A 81 17.67 10.45 -14.13
C THR A 81 17.66 9.67 -15.45
N GLY A 82 16.58 9.79 -16.25
CA GLY A 82 16.45 9.10 -17.54
C GLY A 82 16.13 7.61 -17.42
N CYS A 83 15.85 7.11 -16.20
CA CYS A 83 15.51 5.72 -15.97
C CYS A 83 14.03 5.38 -16.25
N TYR A 84 13.15 6.37 -16.26
CA TYR A 84 11.72 6.25 -16.54
C TYR A 84 11.29 7.23 -17.62
N SER A 85 10.51 6.77 -18.59
CA SER A 85 9.82 7.59 -19.58
C SER A 85 8.35 7.19 -19.60
N ALA A 86 7.44 8.14 -19.37
CA ALA A 86 6.01 7.87 -19.18
C ALA A 86 5.32 7.16 -20.35
N GLY A 87 5.82 7.32 -21.58
CA GLY A 87 5.25 6.69 -22.77
C GLY A 87 3.85 7.22 -23.12
N THR A 88 3.02 6.36 -23.68
CA THR A 88 1.64 6.70 -24.09
C THR A 88 0.67 6.57 -22.93
N ILE A 89 -0.38 7.39 -22.96
CA ILE A 89 -1.52 7.26 -22.04
C ILE A 89 -2.55 6.33 -22.67
N SER A 90 -2.97 5.28 -21.95
CA SER A 90 -4.09 4.44 -22.34
C SER A 90 -5.02 4.24 -21.16
N PHE A 91 -6.30 4.49 -21.37
CA PHE A 91 -7.30 4.25 -20.33
C PHE A 91 -7.83 2.83 -20.46
N GLU A 92 -7.38 1.97 -19.54
CA GLU A 92 -7.85 0.59 -19.45
C GLU A 92 -8.92 0.50 -18.35
N PRO A 93 -10.14 0.03 -18.67
CA PRO A 93 -11.22 -0.09 -17.67
C PRO A 93 -10.83 -0.96 -16.47
N TYR A 94 -9.87 -1.86 -16.64
CA TYR A 94 -9.35 -2.72 -15.57
C TYR A 94 -8.66 -1.96 -14.43
N ILE A 95 -8.29 -0.69 -14.63
CA ILE A 95 -7.78 0.20 -13.56
C ILE A 95 -8.77 0.28 -12.39
N ILE A 96 -10.09 0.22 -12.68
CA ILE A 96 -11.13 0.20 -11.64
C ILE A 96 -11.05 -1.09 -10.81
N LYS A 97 -10.78 -2.24 -11.45
CA LYS A 97 -10.52 -3.50 -10.73
C LYS A 97 -9.29 -3.40 -9.84
N ALA A 98 -8.22 -2.82 -10.36
CA ALA A 98 -6.98 -2.61 -9.61
C ALA A 98 -7.21 -1.76 -8.36
N LEU A 99 -8.00 -0.68 -8.46
CA LEU A 99 -8.33 0.17 -7.31
C LEU A 99 -9.00 -0.65 -6.18
N ALA A 100 -9.98 -1.48 -6.52
CA ALA A 100 -10.67 -2.32 -5.54
C ALA A 100 -9.79 -3.47 -5.01
N PHE A 101 -8.99 -4.08 -5.88
CA PHE A 101 -8.07 -5.15 -5.51
C PHE A 101 -7.00 -4.67 -4.53
N TYR A 102 -6.32 -3.56 -4.81
CA TYR A 102 -5.30 -3.03 -3.92
C TYR A 102 -5.87 -2.48 -2.61
N PHE A 103 -7.15 -2.06 -2.59
CA PHE A 103 -7.85 -1.84 -1.31
C PHE A 103 -7.95 -3.11 -0.48
N LEU A 104 -8.36 -4.23 -1.11
CA LEU A 104 -8.44 -5.53 -0.43
C LEU A 104 -7.07 -5.99 0.06
N VAL A 105 -6.03 -5.89 -0.78
CA VAL A 105 -4.63 -6.22 -0.41
C VAL A 105 -4.20 -5.39 0.81
N ALA A 106 -4.32 -4.07 0.74
CA ALA A 106 -3.95 -3.19 1.84
C ALA A 106 -4.71 -3.51 3.13
N CYS A 107 -6.03 -3.76 3.07
CA CYS A 107 -6.80 -4.17 4.24
C CYS A 107 -6.30 -5.49 4.81
N SER A 108 -6.11 -6.52 3.99
CA SER A 108 -5.72 -7.85 4.46
C SER A 108 -4.33 -7.86 5.07
N GLU A 109 -3.37 -7.23 4.43
CA GLU A 109 -1.99 -7.20 4.90
C GLU A 109 -1.82 -6.31 6.13
N GLU A 110 -2.41 -5.11 6.15
CA GLU A 110 -2.32 -4.25 7.33
C GLU A 110 -3.02 -4.84 8.56
N LEU A 111 -4.11 -5.58 8.37
CA LEU A 111 -4.74 -6.31 9.48
C LEU A 111 -3.82 -7.38 10.05
N VAL A 112 -3.17 -8.18 9.20
CA VAL A 112 -2.28 -9.26 9.65
C VAL A 112 -1.01 -8.69 10.28
N PHE A 113 -0.32 -7.81 9.57
CA PHE A 113 1.01 -7.36 9.98
C PHE A 113 0.97 -6.26 11.04
N ARG A 114 0.01 -5.31 10.99
CA ARG A 114 -0.06 -4.19 11.94
C ARG A 114 -1.14 -4.41 12.99
N GLY A 115 -2.30 -4.88 12.58
CA GLY A 115 -3.43 -5.15 13.48
C GLY A 115 -3.16 -6.31 14.45
N ILE A 116 -2.48 -7.36 14.01
CA ILE A 116 -2.22 -8.56 14.80
C ILE A 116 -0.75 -8.64 15.21
N LEU A 117 0.15 -8.91 14.26
CA LEU A 117 1.54 -9.24 14.54
C LEU A 117 2.28 -8.09 15.25
N PHE A 118 2.32 -6.91 14.64
CA PHE A 118 2.98 -5.74 15.25
C PHE A 118 2.42 -5.43 16.63
N ARG A 119 1.10 -5.42 16.76
CA ARG A 119 0.43 -5.11 18.03
C ARG A 119 0.76 -6.14 19.12
N MET A 120 0.80 -7.43 18.80
CA MET A 120 1.22 -8.48 19.74
C MET A 120 2.67 -8.28 20.18
N LEU A 121 3.57 -7.97 19.24
CA LEU A 121 4.98 -7.75 19.53
C LEU A 121 5.19 -6.46 20.35
N ASP A 122 4.51 -5.36 20.01
CA ASP A 122 4.59 -4.08 20.73
C ASP A 122 4.11 -4.22 22.20
N THR A 123 3.04 -4.97 22.42
CA THR A 123 2.53 -5.22 23.77
C THR A 123 3.40 -6.17 24.58
N ARG A 124 4.09 -7.12 23.95
CA ARG A 124 4.93 -8.13 24.63
C ARG A 124 6.33 -7.64 24.92
N TRP A 125 6.89 -6.85 24.02
CA TRP A 125 8.25 -6.35 24.10
C TRP A 125 8.28 -4.81 24.05
N ASN A 126 8.45 -4.26 22.87
CA ASN A 126 8.41 -2.80 22.64
C ASN A 126 8.24 -2.50 21.15
N TYR A 127 7.99 -1.22 20.87
CA TYR A 127 7.79 -0.69 19.54
C TYR A 127 8.91 -1.02 18.53
N LEU A 128 10.17 -0.88 18.93
CA LEU A 128 11.29 -1.10 18.00
C LEU A 128 11.42 -2.58 17.61
N ILE A 129 11.27 -3.48 18.56
CA ILE A 129 11.25 -4.92 18.30
C ILE A 129 10.05 -5.29 17.41
N ALA A 130 8.87 -4.75 17.72
CA ALA A 130 7.67 -4.95 16.91
C ALA A 130 7.87 -4.49 15.47
N MET A 131 8.45 -3.30 15.28
CA MET A 131 8.72 -2.72 13.97
C MET A 131 9.69 -3.58 13.16
N ILE A 132 10.81 -3.98 13.76
CA ILE A 132 11.85 -4.78 13.09
C ILE A 132 11.33 -6.18 12.74
N ILE A 133 10.76 -6.90 13.70
CA ILE A 133 10.31 -8.28 13.46
C ILE A 133 9.14 -8.32 12.47
N SER A 134 8.12 -7.47 12.65
CA SER A 134 6.99 -7.44 11.71
C SER A 134 7.41 -6.99 10.31
N GLY A 135 8.37 -6.06 10.21
CA GLY A 135 8.94 -5.61 8.95
C GLY A 135 9.71 -6.72 8.23
N LEU A 136 10.56 -7.45 8.94
CA LEU A 136 11.29 -8.60 8.38
C LEU A 136 10.35 -9.69 7.89
N ILE A 137 9.33 -10.06 8.67
CA ILE A 137 8.34 -11.07 8.27
C ILE A 137 7.54 -10.57 7.05
N PHE A 138 7.20 -9.27 6.99
CA PHE A 138 6.54 -8.67 5.84
C PHE A 138 7.37 -8.81 4.56
N GLY A 139 8.65 -8.45 4.61
CA GLY A 139 9.56 -8.61 3.47
C GLY A 139 9.74 -10.08 3.06
N LEU A 140 9.92 -11.00 4.01
CA LEU A 140 10.05 -12.42 3.73
C LEU A 140 8.77 -13.02 3.11
N ALA A 141 7.60 -12.52 3.48
CA ALA A 141 6.33 -12.95 2.89
C ALA A 141 6.22 -12.64 1.38
N HIS A 142 7.05 -11.72 0.85
CA HIS A 142 7.11 -11.37 -0.57
C HIS A 142 8.11 -12.22 -1.39
N LEU A 143 8.89 -13.11 -0.75
CA LEU A 143 9.81 -14.00 -1.49
C LEU A 143 9.14 -14.96 -2.49
N PRO A 144 7.90 -15.43 -2.28
CA PRO A 144 7.20 -16.23 -3.27
C PRO A 144 6.74 -15.46 -4.52
N ASN A 145 6.79 -14.13 -4.49
CA ASN A 145 6.32 -13.31 -5.62
C ASN A 145 7.24 -13.49 -6.85
N PRO A 146 6.68 -13.31 -8.07
CA PRO A 146 7.49 -13.31 -9.29
C PRO A 146 8.65 -12.31 -9.21
N ASN A 147 9.79 -12.69 -9.79
CA ASN A 147 11.00 -11.84 -9.84
C ASN A 147 11.58 -11.43 -8.47
N ALA A 148 11.08 -12.01 -7.37
CA ALA A 148 11.59 -11.72 -6.03
C ALA A 148 13.04 -12.22 -5.88
N THR A 149 13.79 -11.47 -5.10
CA THR A 149 15.17 -11.77 -4.71
C THR A 149 15.34 -11.55 -3.20
N ILE A 150 16.43 -12.01 -2.63
CA ILE A 150 16.75 -11.67 -1.23
C ILE A 150 16.85 -10.16 -1.05
N TRP A 151 17.38 -9.44 -2.05
CA TRP A 151 17.47 -7.99 -2.00
C TRP A 151 16.07 -7.33 -2.02
N SER A 152 15.15 -7.77 -2.88
CA SER A 152 13.78 -7.22 -2.90
C SER A 152 13.05 -7.48 -1.59
N ALA A 153 13.22 -8.65 -0.97
CA ALA A 153 12.65 -8.94 0.33
C ALA A 153 13.21 -8.03 1.44
N ILE A 154 14.53 -7.74 1.43
CA ILE A 154 15.16 -6.79 2.36
C ILE A 154 14.64 -5.37 2.09
N ALA A 155 14.55 -4.96 0.82
CA ALA A 155 14.05 -3.65 0.44
C ALA A 155 12.61 -3.44 0.93
N ILE A 156 11.69 -4.38 0.64
CA ILE A 156 10.31 -4.34 1.14
C ILE A 156 10.25 -4.35 2.68
N ALA A 157 11.09 -5.14 3.34
CA ALA A 157 11.13 -5.14 4.80
C ALA A 157 11.43 -3.72 5.35
N ILE A 158 12.34 -2.99 4.71
CA ILE A 158 12.74 -1.65 5.12
C ILE A 158 11.69 -0.62 4.70
N GLU A 159 11.41 -0.52 3.41
CA GLU A 159 10.62 0.58 2.84
C GLU A 159 9.12 0.48 3.13
N ALA A 160 8.56 -0.72 3.14
CA ALA A 160 7.15 -0.97 3.44
C ALA A 160 6.99 -1.55 4.86
N GLY A 161 7.76 -2.56 5.22
CA GLY A 161 7.66 -3.22 6.52
C GLY A 161 7.86 -2.26 7.69
N LEU A 162 8.98 -1.54 7.74
CA LEU A 162 9.25 -0.56 8.79
C LEU A 162 8.37 0.70 8.64
N LEU A 163 8.18 1.21 7.41
CA LEU A 163 7.42 2.44 7.19
C LEU A 163 5.97 2.31 7.64
N LEU A 164 5.27 1.25 7.22
CA LEU A 164 3.87 1.06 7.58
C LEU A 164 3.72 0.73 9.08
N GLY A 165 4.71 0.06 9.69
CA GLY A 165 4.80 -0.10 11.15
C GLY A 165 4.93 1.24 11.88
N ALA A 166 5.83 2.13 11.43
CA ALA A 166 5.99 3.47 11.97
C ALA A 166 4.74 4.34 11.74
N ALA A 167 4.09 4.21 10.58
CA ALA A 167 2.84 4.87 10.27
C ALA A 167 1.70 4.44 11.21
N TYR A 168 1.60 3.13 11.49
CA TYR A 168 0.65 2.60 12.46
C TYR A 168 0.89 3.18 13.86
N LYS A 169 2.15 3.17 14.33
CA LYS A 169 2.49 3.69 15.67
C LYS A 169 2.19 5.18 15.81
N VAL A 170 2.59 6.00 14.86
CA VAL A 170 2.39 7.47 14.93
C VAL A 170 0.92 7.88 14.85
N SER A 171 0.10 7.12 14.11
CA SER A 171 -1.33 7.43 13.94
C SER A 171 -2.22 6.79 15.00
N GLY A 172 -1.81 5.65 15.54
CA GLY A 172 -2.60 4.82 16.45
C GLY A 172 -3.78 4.12 15.78
N THR A 173 -3.89 4.15 14.43
CA THR A 173 -4.98 3.50 13.69
C THR A 173 -4.47 2.77 12.46
N LEU A 174 -5.22 1.76 12.00
CA LEU A 174 -4.94 1.05 10.74
C LEU A 174 -5.30 1.89 9.51
N TRP A 175 -6.16 2.91 9.64
CA TRP A 175 -6.59 3.72 8.49
C TRP A 175 -5.45 4.44 7.79
N PHE A 176 -4.43 4.86 8.53
CA PHE A 176 -3.29 5.57 7.95
C PHE A 176 -2.37 4.64 7.15
N PRO A 177 -1.85 3.52 7.69
CA PRO A 177 -1.07 2.59 6.88
C PRO A 177 -1.89 1.92 5.76
N ILE A 178 -3.19 1.63 5.96
CA ILE A 178 -4.06 1.15 4.87
C ILE A 178 -4.11 2.18 3.73
N GLY A 179 -4.27 3.47 4.05
CA GLY A 179 -4.28 4.53 3.04
C GLY A 179 -2.95 4.66 2.30
N ILE A 180 -1.81 4.60 3.01
CA ILE A 180 -0.48 4.62 2.39
C ILE A 180 -0.31 3.43 1.46
N HIS A 181 -0.56 2.22 1.94
CA HIS A 181 -0.36 0.98 1.20
C HIS A 181 -1.27 0.90 -0.03
N TRP A 182 -2.54 1.26 0.12
CA TRP A 182 -3.50 1.29 -1.00
C TRP A 182 -3.07 2.24 -2.11
N ALA A 183 -2.76 3.50 -1.75
CA ALA A 183 -2.32 4.50 -2.72
C ALA A 183 -0.96 4.16 -3.33
N TRP A 184 -0.06 3.56 -2.56
CA TRP A 184 1.22 3.06 -3.01
C TRP A 184 1.05 2.10 -4.20
N ASN A 185 0.42 0.93 -3.95
CA ASN A 185 0.26 -0.09 -4.98
C ASN A 185 -0.52 0.43 -6.21
N PHE A 186 -1.57 1.23 -5.97
CA PHE A 186 -2.38 1.79 -7.05
C PHE A 186 -1.60 2.80 -7.90
N THR A 187 -0.77 3.62 -7.26
CA THR A 187 0.05 4.62 -7.99
C THR A 187 1.18 3.94 -8.75
N GLU A 188 1.85 2.97 -8.14
CA GLU A 188 2.97 2.24 -8.72
C GLU A 188 2.58 1.51 -10.00
N GLY A 189 1.63 0.60 -9.93
CA GLY A 189 1.22 -0.23 -11.08
C GLY A 189 0.21 0.49 -11.97
N PRO A 190 -1.06 0.58 -11.56
CA PRO A 190 -2.16 1.07 -12.40
C PRO A 190 -1.98 2.49 -12.95
N LEU A 191 -1.35 3.39 -12.22
CA LEU A 191 -1.12 4.75 -12.73
C LEU A 191 0.20 4.86 -13.50
N LEU A 192 1.30 4.42 -12.91
CA LEU A 192 2.65 4.68 -13.43
C LEU A 192 3.21 3.55 -14.31
N GLY A 193 2.59 2.36 -14.30
CA GLY A 193 2.95 1.23 -15.15
C GLY A 193 4.21 0.48 -14.71
N PHE A 194 4.57 0.55 -13.44
CA PHE A 194 5.58 -0.31 -12.86
C PHE A 194 4.99 -1.67 -12.46
N ASN A 195 5.83 -2.67 -12.27
CA ASN A 195 5.44 -3.88 -11.55
C ASN A 195 5.29 -3.56 -10.06
N VAL A 196 4.27 -4.11 -9.43
CA VAL A 196 4.01 -4.01 -7.99
C VAL A 196 4.46 -5.31 -7.34
N SER A 197 5.47 -5.27 -6.51
CA SER A 197 6.02 -6.45 -5.82
C SER A 197 6.26 -7.65 -6.76
N GLY A 198 6.74 -7.38 -7.97
CA GLY A 198 7.03 -8.40 -8.98
C GLY A 198 5.86 -8.78 -9.88
N THR A 199 4.67 -8.23 -9.70
CA THR A 199 3.47 -8.53 -10.50
C THR A 199 3.03 -7.36 -11.38
N SER A 200 2.33 -7.67 -12.49
CA SER A 200 1.73 -6.71 -13.41
C SER A 200 0.32 -7.17 -13.80
N ASP A 201 -0.53 -7.39 -12.80
CA ASP A 201 -1.83 -8.07 -12.97
C ASP A 201 -2.90 -7.23 -13.66
N PHE A 202 -2.72 -5.92 -13.69
CA PHE A 202 -3.68 -4.99 -14.28
C PHE A 202 -2.98 -4.10 -15.32
N GLY A 203 -3.74 -3.65 -16.31
CA GLY A 203 -3.26 -2.62 -17.23
C GLY A 203 -2.94 -1.32 -16.48
N SER A 204 -2.23 -0.42 -17.14
CA SER A 204 -1.80 0.86 -16.55
C SER A 204 -2.23 2.05 -17.39
N LEU A 205 -2.39 3.20 -16.73
CA LEU A 205 -2.69 4.48 -17.39
C LEU A 205 -1.50 4.94 -18.25
N LEU A 206 -0.29 4.80 -17.72
CA LEU A 206 0.95 5.09 -18.45
C LEU A 206 1.60 3.80 -18.92
N ASN A 207 2.07 3.76 -20.19
CA ASN A 207 2.84 2.65 -20.74
C ASN A 207 4.32 3.03 -20.80
N PRO A 208 5.04 2.96 -19.67
CA PRO A 208 6.37 3.51 -19.58
C PRO A 208 7.41 2.65 -20.28
N THR A 209 8.53 3.28 -20.59
CA THR A 209 9.79 2.59 -20.85
C THR A 209 10.70 2.78 -19.65
N ILE A 210 11.12 1.67 -19.04
CA ILE A 210 12.04 1.66 -17.89
C ILE A 210 13.40 1.19 -18.37
N ARG A 211 14.47 1.94 -18.06
CA ARG A 211 15.85 1.67 -18.48
C ARG A 211 16.81 1.95 -17.34
N GLY A 212 17.99 1.34 -17.39
CA GLY A 212 19.05 1.58 -16.41
C GLY A 212 19.35 0.40 -15.51
N ALA A 213 20.27 0.59 -14.59
CA ALA A 213 20.70 -0.47 -13.67
C ALA A 213 19.59 -0.86 -12.72
N LYS A 214 19.41 -2.18 -12.47
CA LYS A 214 18.37 -2.74 -11.58
C LYS A 214 18.40 -2.16 -10.16
N ILE A 215 19.58 -1.76 -9.67
CA ILE A 215 19.71 -1.14 -8.35
C ILE A 215 18.95 0.20 -8.23
N PHE A 216 18.79 0.94 -9.35
CA PHE A 216 18.03 2.20 -9.36
C PHE A 216 16.58 2.02 -9.77
N THR A 217 16.28 1.06 -10.67
CA THR A 217 14.93 0.86 -11.21
C THR A 217 14.12 -0.19 -10.46
N GLY A 218 14.77 -1.04 -9.66
CA GLY A 218 14.19 -2.24 -9.06
C GLY A 218 14.08 -3.43 -9.99
N GLY A 219 14.39 -3.24 -11.31
CA GLY A 219 14.33 -4.29 -12.33
C GLY A 219 12.92 -4.83 -12.54
N ASP A 220 12.82 -6.15 -12.72
CA ASP A 220 11.56 -6.84 -13.02
C ASP A 220 10.65 -7.00 -11.78
N PHE A 221 11.17 -6.75 -10.57
CA PHE A 221 10.38 -6.73 -9.36
C PHE A 221 9.57 -5.44 -9.21
N GLY A 222 10.10 -4.34 -9.69
CA GLY A 222 9.52 -3.01 -9.56
C GLY A 222 10.37 -2.09 -8.70
N PRO A 223 10.06 -0.77 -8.69
CA PRO A 223 10.83 0.23 -7.98
C PRO A 223 10.92 0.03 -6.47
N GLU A 224 10.09 -0.82 -5.88
CA GLU A 224 10.21 -1.28 -4.50
C GLU A 224 11.57 -1.93 -4.21
N ALA A 225 12.17 -2.61 -5.18
CA ALA A 225 13.53 -3.14 -5.04
C ALA A 225 14.63 -2.11 -5.38
N SER A 226 14.31 -0.83 -5.55
CA SER A 226 15.30 0.21 -5.84
C SER A 226 15.91 0.80 -4.57
N ILE A 227 17.19 1.16 -4.67
CA ILE A 227 17.87 1.87 -3.57
C ILE A 227 17.24 3.26 -3.32
N ILE A 228 16.63 3.86 -4.34
CA ILE A 228 15.93 5.16 -4.23
C ILE A 228 14.75 5.01 -3.28
N THR A 229 13.92 3.98 -3.49
CA THR A 229 12.75 3.70 -2.66
C THR A 229 13.15 3.37 -1.22
N VAL A 230 14.20 2.56 -1.05
CA VAL A 230 14.74 2.23 0.27
C VAL A 230 15.20 3.50 1.02
N ILE A 231 15.93 4.41 0.38
CA ILE A 231 16.40 5.65 1.01
C ILE A 231 15.21 6.55 1.38
N LEU A 232 14.27 6.77 0.48
CA LEU A 232 13.09 7.59 0.75
C LEU A 232 12.20 6.96 1.83
N GLY A 233 12.06 5.63 1.80
CA GLY A 233 11.34 4.87 2.84
C GLY A 233 11.96 5.07 4.22
N LEU A 234 13.29 4.93 4.34
CA LEU A 234 14.03 5.18 5.59
C LEU A 234 13.85 6.62 6.09
N MET A 235 13.81 7.61 5.21
CA MET A 235 13.54 9.00 5.62
C MET A 235 12.14 9.14 6.24
N LEU A 236 11.12 8.51 5.66
CA LEU A 236 9.78 8.52 6.23
C LEU A 236 9.69 7.70 7.52
N VAL A 237 10.38 6.55 7.61
CA VAL A 237 10.51 5.78 8.86
C VAL A 237 11.07 6.66 9.97
N ALA A 238 12.17 7.36 9.71
CA ALA A 238 12.79 8.26 10.69
C ALA A 238 11.83 9.38 11.12
N LEU A 239 11.13 10.00 10.16
CA LEU A 239 10.16 11.06 10.43
C LEU A 239 8.99 10.58 11.30
N PHE A 240 8.38 9.43 10.96
CA PHE A 240 7.23 8.90 11.70
C PHE A 240 7.64 8.39 13.08
N THR A 241 8.78 7.72 13.17
CA THR A 241 9.34 7.26 14.45
C THR A 241 9.64 8.44 15.37
N HIS A 242 10.31 9.48 14.86
CA HIS A 242 10.56 10.70 15.65
C HIS A 242 9.26 11.34 16.17
N LYS A 243 8.23 11.45 15.30
CA LYS A 243 6.92 11.98 15.71
C LYS A 243 6.21 11.09 16.75
N ALA A 244 6.36 9.77 16.67
CA ALA A 244 5.76 8.86 17.62
C ALA A 244 6.37 9.06 19.02
N PHE A 245 7.70 9.09 19.13
CA PHE A 245 8.39 9.34 20.40
C PHE A 245 8.13 10.74 20.98
N SER A 246 8.08 11.78 20.15
CA SER A 246 7.75 13.14 20.61
C SER A 246 6.36 13.23 21.24
N LYS A 247 5.39 12.46 20.78
CA LYS A 247 4.06 12.39 21.38
C LYS A 247 4.05 11.70 22.74
N GLU A 248 4.81 10.61 22.90
CA GLU A 248 4.93 9.89 24.17
C GLU A 248 5.59 10.76 25.25
N THR A 249 6.59 11.56 24.88
CA THR A 249 7.29 12.49 25.82
C THR A 249 6.40 13.63 26.33
N ILE A 250 5.44 14.10 25.52
CA ILE A 250 4.52 15.19 25.90
C ILE A 250 3.34 14.68 26.77
N SER A 251 3.09 13.37 26.76
CA SER A 251 1.99 12.74 27.51
C SER A 251 2.40 12.25 28.91
N LEU A 252 3.66 12.39 29.31
CA LEU A 252 4.23 12.15 30.64
C LEU A 252 4.34 13.44 31.45
#